data_f9f5c807cb09b474edfe5bd933df3285
#
_entry.id   f9f5c807cb09b474edfe5bd933df3285
#
_cell.length_a   1.000
_cell.length_b   1.000
_cell.length_c   1.000
_cell.angle_alpha   90.00
_cell.angle_beta   90.00
_cell.angle_gamma   90.00
#
_symmetry.space_group_name_H-M   'P 1'
#
loop_
_entity.id
_entity.type
_entity.pdbx_description
1 polymer ?
#
loop_
_entity_poly.entity_id
_entity_poly.type
_entity_poly.pdbx_seq_one_letter_code
_entity_poly.pdbx_strand_id
1 'polypeptide(L)'
;MNNSLKKILAFGLLLFLALHFLLLLNYTAPVKTGGKLTSAAIRYCYPFFHQQWTVFVPAPTKQFDLYMRNGTGNTWQSWVNVTQRFIKKQRQHPLEGRETEVLLLSNAINYVAYDLGEGNKVFNEKPDLPSFKVMERAAKYFFRNYRCWAEGKDYELVLVTKASGKRYFYYFKNLSLL
;
A
#
# COMPACT_ATOMS: atom_id res chain seq x y z
N MET A 1 -19.76 -17.43 -46.33
CA MET A 1 -18.49 -16.73 -46.11
C MET A 1 -17.42 -17.45 -46.93
N ASN A 2 -16.75 -16.76 -47.85
CA ASN A 2 -15.79 -17.33 -48.78
C ASN A 2 -14.58 -17.92 -48.06
N ASN A 3 -14.08 -19.09 -48.48
CA ASN A 3 -12.96 -19.78 -47.80
C ASN A 3 -11.67 -18.92 -47.73
N SER A 4 -11.44 -18.06 -48.75
CA SER A 4 -10.34 -17.13 -48.78
C SER A 4 -10.45 -16.06 -47.67
N LEU A 5 -11.68 -15.54 -47.38
CA LEU A 5 -11.90 -14.58 -46.33
C LEU A 5 -11.68 -15.20 -44.95
N LYS A 6 -12.08 -16.47 -44.75
CA LYS A 6 -11.81 -17.18 -43.48
C LYS A 6 -10.31 -17.33 -43.24
N LYS A 7 -9.53 -17.66 -44.26
CA LYS A 7 -8.06 -17.79 -44.16
C LYS A 7 -7.41 -16.46 -43.82
N ILE A 8 -7.83 -15.36 -44.48
CA ILE A 8 -7.30 -14.01 -44.19
C ILE A 8 -7.60 -13.58 -42.75
N LEU A 9 -8.86 -13.80 -42.28
CA LEU A 9 -9.24 -13.50 -40.93
C LEU A 9 -8.47 -14.33 -39.87
N ALA A 10 -8.30 -15.64 -40.14
CA ALA A 10 -7.53 -16.51 -39.25
C ALA A 10 -6.06 -16.09 -39.16
N PHE A 11 -5.44 -15.75 -40.31
CA PHE A 11 -4.07 -15.27 -40.33
C PHE A 11 -3.93 -13.91 -39.60
N GLY A 12 -4.86 -12.98 -39.86
CA GLY A 12 -4.90 -11.69 -39.15
C GLY A 12 -5.03 -11.82 -37.64
N LEU A 13 -5.90 -12.75 -37.19
CA LEU A 13 -6.07 -13.02 -35.76
C LEU A 13 -4.80 -13.62 -35.13
N LEU A 14 -4.16 -14.54 -35.83
CA LEU A 14 -2.92 -15.16 -35.36
C LEU A 14 -1.79 -14.16 -35.25
N LEU A 15 -1.66 -13.26 -36.22
CA LEU A 15 -0.68 -12.17 -36.20
C LEU A 15 -0.96 -11.19 -35.05
N PHE A 16 -2.24 -10.84 -34.82
CA PHE A 16 -2.65 -9.97 -33.71
C PHE A 16 -2.29 -10.62 -32.36
N LEU A 17 -2.59 -11.91 -32.18
CA LEU A 17 -2.26 -12.63 -30.94
C LEU A 17 -0.75 -12.70 -30.72
N ALA A 18 0.02 -12.97 -31.76
CA ALA A 18 1.49 -13.00 -31.68
C ALA A 18 2.04 -11.63 -31.22
N LEU A 19 1.55 -10.54 -31.81
CA LEU A 19 1.94 -9.19 -31.44
C LEU A 19 1.50 -8.85 -30.01
N HIS A 20 0.27 -9.22 -29.63
CA HIS A 20 -0.25 -9.04 -28.27
C HIS A 20 0.65 -9.72 -27.23
N PHE A 21 0.99 -10.99 -27.43
CA PHE A 21 1.87 -11.71 -26.51
C PHE A 21 3.30 -11.14 -26.49
N LEU A 22 3.82 -10.71 -27.62
CA LEU A 22 5.13 -10.05 -27.70
C LEU A 22 5.16 -8.77 -26.83
N LEU A 23 4.13 -7.94 -26.93
CA LEU A 23 4.03 -6.71 -26.14
C LEU A 23 3.84 -7.03 -24.65
N LEU A 24 3.00 -8.01 -24.29
CA LEU A 24 2.84 -8.45 -22.92
C LEU A 24 4.14 -8.97 -22.30
N LEU A 25 4.85 -9.84 -23.00
CA LEU A 25 6.14 -10.38 -22.54
C LEU A 25 7.16 -9.27 -22.32
N ASN A 26 7.24 -8.31 -23.26
CA ASN A 26 8.15 -7.17 -23.10
C ASN A 26 7.75 -6.26 -21.94
N TYR A 27 6.43 -6.08 -21.71
CA TYR A 27 5.91 -5.29 -20.59
C TYR A 27 6.19 -5.94 -19.23
N THR A 28 6.04 -7.26 -19.13
CA THR A 28 6.21 -8.03 -17.88
C THR A 28 7.68 -8.43 -17.62
N ALA A 29 8.56 -8.29 -18.59
CA ALA A 29 9.96 -8.66 -18.44
C ALA A 29 10.61 -7.93 -17.23
N PRO A 30 11.34 -8.66 -16.37
CA PRO A 30 11.98 -8.10 -15.17
C PRO A 30 13.10 -7.11 -15.53
N VAL A 31 13.74 -7.30 -16.69
CA VAL A 31 14.79 -6.42 -17.20
C VAL A 31 14.25 -5.69 -18.42
N LYS A 32 14.05 -4.39 -18.27
CA LYS A 32 13.63 -3.55 -19.40
C LYS A 32 14.85 -3.08 -20.16
N THR A 33 14.99 -3.57 -21.37
CA THR A 33 16.13 -3.24 -22.26
C THR A 33 16.09 -1.81 -22.80
N GLY A 34 15.01 -1.05 -22.53
CA GLY A 34 14.79 0.27 -23.12
C GLY A 34 14.43 0.17 -24.59
N GLY A 35 14.19 1.32 -25.22
CA GLY A 35 13.94 1.40 -26.65
C GLY A 35 12.46 1.49 -27.06
N LYS A 36 12.25 1.57 -28.39
CA LYS A 36 10.93 1.82 -29.01
C LYS A 36 9.90 0.72 -28.69
N LEU A 37 10.34 -0.56 -28.64
CA LEU A 37 9.45 -1.69 -28.32
C LEU A 37 8.93 -1.63 -26.90
N THR A 38 9.78 -1.28 -25.92
CA THR A 38 9.38 -1.11 -24.53
C THR A 38 8.37 0.02 -24.38
N SER A 39 8.58 1.15 -25.07
CA SER A 39 7.63 2.27 -25.07
C SER A 39 6.29 1.90 -25.70
N ALA A 40 6.29 1.12 -26.78
CA ALA A 40 5.07 0.60 -27.41
C ALA A 40 4.34 -0.37 -26.47
N ALA A 41 5.05 -1.28 -25.82
CA ALA A 41 4.50 -2.22 -24.85
C ALA A 41 3.85 -1.49 -23.67
N ILE A 42 4.50 -0.46 -23.11
CA ILE A 42 3.94 0.36 -22.03
C ILE A 42 2.65 1.05 -22.49
N ARG A 43 2.65 1.70 -23.65
CA ARG A 43 1.47 2.39 -24.17
C ARG A 43 0.30 1.44 -24.44
N TYR A 44 0.58 0.24 -24.92
CA TYR A 44 -0.44 -0.79 -25.19
C TYR A 44 -1.00 -1.38 -23.92
N CYS A 45 -0.14 -1.73 -22.96
CA CYS A 45 -0.55 -2.47 -21.78
C CYS A 45 -1.09 -1.55 -20.66
N TYR A 46 -0.59 -0.32 -20.54
CA TYR A 46 -0.88 0.58 -19.43
C TYR A 46 -2.39 0.81 -19.16
N PRO A 47 -3.25 1.10 -20.16
CA PRO A 47 -4.66 1.38 -19.88
C PRO A 47 -5.46 0.16 -19.44
N PHE A 48 -5.06 -1.06 -19.84
CA PHE A 48 -5.86 -2.27 -19.66
C PHE A 48 -5.21 -3.34 -18.77
N PHE A 49 -3.89 -3.40 -18.78
CA PHE A 49 -3.12 -4.47 -18.15
C PHE A 49 -2.11 -3.94 -17.14
N HIS A 50 -2.26 -2.70 -16.69
CA HIS A 50 -1.39 -2.15 -15.66
C HIS A 50 -1.67 -2.84 -14.31
N GLN A 51 -1.21 -4.06 -14.21
CA GLN A 51 -1.10 -4.74 -12.94
C GLN A 51 0.30 -4.43 -12.40
N GLN A 52 0.34 -3.70 -11.31
CA GLN A 52 1.55 -3.65 -10.51
C GLN A 52 1.73 -5.04 -9.88
N TRP A 53 2.48 -5.90 -10.56
CA TRP A 53 2.88 -7.21 -10.05
C TRP A 53 3.91 -7.05 -8.92
N THR A 54 3.63 -6.21 -7.97
CA THR A 54 4.40 -6.09 -6.73
C THR A 54 4.29 -7.36 -5.87
N VAL A 55 3.41 -8.28 -6.24
CA VAL A 55 3.24 -9.58 -5.58
C VAL A 55 4.50 -10.45 -5.66
N PHE A 56 5.33 -10.24 -6.69
CA PHE A 56 6.60 -10.97 -6.88
C PHE A 56 7.84 -10.14 -6.52
N VAL A 57 7.64 -8.95 -5.99
CA VAL A 57 8.77 -8.20 -5.44
C VAL A 57 9.27 -8.95 -4.21
N PRO A 58 10.59 -9.10 -4.04
CA PRO A 58 11.15 -9.67 -2.80
C PRO A 58 10.45 -9.06 -1.59
N ALA A 59 10.14 -9.88 -0.61
CA ALA A 59 9.44 -9.43 0.59
C ALA A 59 10.05 -8.11 1.07
N PRO A 60 9.24 -7.08 1.35
CA PRO A 60 9.77 -5.77 1.69
C PRO A 60 10.79 -5.91 2.81
N THR A 61 11.99 -5.45 2.56
CA THR A 61 13.11 -5.49 3.54
C THR A 61 12.82 -4.70 4.80
N LYS A 62 11.79 -3.87 4.74
CA LYS A 62 11.30 -3.08 5.86
C LYS A 62 9.92 -3.57 6.28
N GLN A 63 9.75 -3.87 7.56
CA GLN A 63 8.47 -4.16 8.17
C GLN A 63 8.01 -2.93 8.95
N PHE A 64 6.71 -2.68 8.90
CA PHE A 64 6.11 -1.53 9.58
C PHE A 64 4.91 -2.01 10.41
N ASP A 65 4.85 -1.55 11.65
CA ASP A 65 3.71 -1.75 12.53
C ASP A 65 3.27 -0.41 13.09
N LEU A 66 2.00 -0.08 12.92
CA LEU A 66 1.39 1.10 13.52
C LEU A 66 0.56 0.67 14.72
N TYR A 67 0.89 1.24 15.86
CA TYR A 67 0.14 1.10 17.11
C TYR A 67 -0.58 2.40 17.42
N MET A 68 -1.77 2.27 18.00
CA MET A 68 -2.54 3.40 18.47
C MET A 68 -3.13 3.09 19.85
N ARG A 69 -3.21 4.10 20.69
CA ARG A 69 -4.03 4.08 21.92
C ARG A 69 -4.79 5.39 22.06
N ASN A 70 -5.90 5.36 22.74
CA ASN A 70 -6.67 6.54 23.10
C ASN A 70 -6.84 6.65 24.61
N GLY A 71 -7.13 7.83 25.05
CA GLY A 71 -7.31 8.11 26.48
C GLY A 71 -7.83 9.51 26.74
N THR A 72 -8.01 9.83 28.01
CA THR A 72 -8.37 11.16 28.49
C THR A 72 -7.58 11.43 29.76
N GLY A 73 -6.78 12.48 29.77
CA GLY A 73 -5.93 12.84 30.90
C GLY A 73 -4.93 11.72 31.26
N ASN A 74 -5.05 11.14 32.46
CA ASN A 74 -4.13 10.11 32.94
C ASN A 74 -4.58 8.68 32.65
N THR A 75 -5.77 8.47 32.06
CA THR A 75 -6.31 7.15 31.77
C THR A 75 -6.12 6.80 30.30
N TRP A 76 -5.15 5.93 30.02
CA TRP A 76 -4.85 5.45 28.66
C TRP A 76 -5.28 4.01 28.49
N GLN A 77 -5.90 3.71 27.35
CA GLN A 77 -6.19 2.33 26.96
C GLN A 77 -4.90 1.60 26.53
N SER A 78 -4.99 0.28 26.44
CA SER A 78 -3.89 -0.53 25.91
C SER A 78 -3.60 -0.23 24.46
N TRP A 79 -2.35 -0.39 24.06
CA TRP A 79 -1.90 -0.26 22.68
C TRP A 79 -2.57 -1.30 21.77
N VAL A 80 -3.08 -0.86 20.66
CA VAL A 80 -3.68 -1.69 19.61
C VAL A 80 -2.82 -1.65 18.36
N ASN A 81 -2.40 -2.80 17.86
CA ASN A 81 -1.71 -2.89 16.57
C ASN A 81 -2.72 -2.74 15.43
N VAL A 82 -2.76 -1.56 14.84
CA VAL A 82 -3.67 -1.19 13.74
C VAL A 82 -3.33 -2.00 12.49
N THR A 83 -2.05 -2.08 12.13
CA THR A 83 -1.58 -2.80 10.93
C THR A 83 -2.00 -4.25 10.95
N GLN A 84 -1.76 -4.96 12.05
CA GLN A 84 -2.12 -6.38 12.16
C GLN A 84 -3.64 -6.61 12.10
N ARG A 85 -4.42 -5.70 12.65
CA ARG A 85 -5.88 -5.82 12.57
C ARG A 85 -6.41 -5.61 11.16
N PHE A 86 -5.85 -4.66 10.39
CA PHE A 86 -6.19 -4.48 8.97
C PHE A 86 -5.86 -5.75 8.16
N ILE A 87 -4.65 -6.29 8.32
CA ILE A 87 -4.21 -7.50 7.64
C ILE A 87 -5.10 -8.70 8.00
N LYS A 88 -5.42 -8.88 9.31
CA LYS A 88 -6.29 -9.97 9.76
C LYS A 88 -7.67 -9.88 9.13
N LYS A 89 -8.25 -8.69 9.06
CA LYS A 89 -9.58 -8.49 8.47
C LYS A 89 -9.58 -8.71 6.96
N GLN A 90 -8.56 -8.26 6.25
CA GLN A 90 -8.41 -8.56 4.82
C GLN A 90 -8.35 -10.07 4.57
N ARG A 91 -7.59 -10.82 5.39
CA ARG A 91 -7.50 -12.28 5.27
C ARG A 91 -8.82 -13.00 5.56
N GLN A 92 -9.65 -12.45 6.44
CA GLN A 92 -10.96 -13.01 6.75
C GLN A 92 -11.99 -12.74 5.65
N HIS A 93 -11.85 -11.65 4.90
CA HIS A 93 -12.77 -11.18 3.87
C HIS A 93 -12.04 -10.76 2.59
N PRO A 94 -11.37 -11.70 1.89
CA PRO A 94 -10.48 -11.37 0.78
C PRO A 94 -11.20 -10.78 -0.44
N LEU A 95 -12.51 -11.03 -0.58
CA LEU A 95 -13.31 -10.57 -1.71
C LEU A 95 -14.04 -9.22 -1.47
N GLU A 96 -13.90 -8.61 -0.29
CA GLU A 96 -14.58 -7.35 0.04
C GLU A 96 -13.82 -6.08 -0.43
N GLY A 97 -12.79 -6.20 -1.25
CA GLY A 97 -12.04 -5.05 -1.78
C GLY A 97 -11.20 -4.29 -0.73
N ARG A 98 -10.99 -4.86 0.45
CA ARG A 98 -10.24 -4.23 1.56
C ARG A 98 -8.74 -4.16 1.35
N GLU A 99 -8.25 -4.72 0.26
CA GLU A 99 -6.84 -4.60 -0.16
C GLU A 99 -6.43 -3.15 -0.32
N THR A 100 -7.33 -2.31 -0.83
CA THR A 100 -7.07 -0.87 -1.01
C THR A 100 -6.82 -0.17 0.33
N GLU A 101 -7.55 -0.54 1.39
CA GLU A 101 -7.36 0.02 2.73
C GLU A 101 -5.99 -0.35 3.30
N VAL A 102 -5.59 -1.62 3.15
CA VAL A 102 -4.28 -2.12 3.61
C VAL A 102 -3.16 -1.46 2.83
N LEU A 103 -3.30 -1.33 1.51
CA LEU A 103 -2.31 -0.67 0.65
C LEU A 103 -2.17 0.82 0.99
N LEU A 104 -3.29 1.52 1.20
CA LEU A 104 -3.28 2.93 1.57
C LEU A 104 -2.54 3.14 2.89
N LEU A 105 -2.86 2.34 3.92
CA LEU A 105 -2.19 2.41 5.20
C LEU A 105 -0.70 2.07 5.09
N SER A 106 -0.36 0.99 4.39
CA SER A 106 1.03 0.55 4.21
C SER A 106 1.87 1.60 3.48
N ASN A 107 1.32 2.19 2.41
CA ASN A 107 2.00 3.25 1.68
C ASN A 107 2.18 4.51 2.54
N ALA A 108 1.14 4.94 3.26
CA ALA A 108 1.23 6.10 4.13
C ALA A 108 2.30 5.90 5.23
N ILE A 109 2.33 4.74 5.86
CA ILE A 109 3.33 4.38 6.88
C ILE A 109 4.75 4.39 6.28
N ASN A 110 4.92 3.82 5.08
CA ASN A 110 6.21 3.77 4.40
C ASN A 110 6.73 5.18 4.09
N TYR A 111 5.86 6.06 3.57
CA TYR A 111 6.23 7.45 3.30
C TYR A 111 6.55 8.23 4.57
N VAL A 112 5.78 8.06 5.65
CA VAL A 112 6.11 8.67 6.95
C VAL A 112 7.48 8.22 7.43
N ALA A 113 7.76 6.92 7.39
CA ALA A 113 9.06 6.38 7.81
C ALA A 113 10.22 6.91 6.94
N TYR A 114 9.96 7.11 5.63
CA TYR A 114 10.93 7.69 4.71
C TYR A 114 11.20 9.17 5.03
N ASP A 115 10.15 9.96 5.19
CA ASP A 115 10.22 11.40 5.48
C ASP A 115 10.91 11.67 6.83
N LEU A 116 10.67 10.81 7.82
CA LEU A 116 11.27 10.94 9.14
C LEU A 116 12.72 10.45 9.21
N GLY A 117 13.16 9.64 8.25
CA GLY A 117 14.50 9.05 8.23
C GLY A 117 14.73 8.02 9.35
N GLU A 118 15.96 7.59 9.53
CA GLU A 118 16.32 6.58 10.54
C GLU A 118 16.48 7.17 11.94
N GLY A 119 16.26 6.36 12.96
CA GLY A 119 16.43 6.68 14.37
C GLY A 119 15.13 6.70 15.17
N ASN A 120 15.27 6.66 16.49
CA ASN A 120 14.14 6.80 17.40
C ASN A 120 13.78 8.27 17.56
N LYS A 121 12.52 8.63 17.41
CA LYS A 121 12.05 10.00 17.50
C LYS A 121 10.77 10.11 18.33
N VAL A 122 10.65 11.18 19.07
CA VAL A 122 9.46 11.54 19.85
C VAL A 122 8.95 12.89 19.37
N PHE A 123 7.68 12.94 18.98
CA PHE A 123 7.00 14.14 18.51
C PHE A 123 5.90 14.48 19.51
N ASN A 124 5.98 15.66 20.11
CA ASN A 124 4.97 16.19 21.04
C ASN A 124 3.86 16.95 20.29
N GLU A 125 4.10 17.24 19.01
CA GLU A 125 3.17 17.90 18.11
C GLU A 125 3.04 17.10 16.82
N LYS A 126 1.95 17.33 16.07
CA LYS A 126 1.74 16.68 14.77
C LYS A 126 2.79 17.13 13.77
N PRO A 127 3.52 16.21 13.14
CA PRO A 127 4.37 16.57 12.01
C PRO A 127 3.53 17.13 10.86
N ASP A 128 3.94 18.24 10.28
CA ASP A 128 3.27 18.79 9.08
C ASP A 128 3.74 18.06 7.81
N LEU A 129 3.45 16.76 7.75
CA LEU A 129 3.77 15.89 6.63
C LEU A 129 2.48 15.38 6.01
N PRO A 130 2.30 15.49 4.68
CA PRO A 130 1.13 14.92 3.99
C PRO A 130 0.95 13.43 4.26
N SER A 131 2.03 12.65 4.27
CA SER A 131 2.05 11.23 4.59
C SER A 131 1.53 10.94 6.00
N PHE A 132 1.94 11.75 6.99
CA PHE A 132 1.45 11.63 8.36
C PHE A 132 -0.07 11.88 8.44
N LYS A 133 -0.58 12.90 7.75
CA LYS A 133 -2.02 13.20 7.70
C LYS A 133 -2.84 12.02 7.14
N VAL A 134 -2.32 11.33 6.11
CA VAL A 134 -2.97 10.14 5.54
C VAL A 134 -2.94 8.97 6.51
N MET A 135 -1.77 8.69 7.11
CA MET A 135 -1.62 7.64 8.12
C MET A 135 -2.55 7.86 9.33
N GLU A 136 -2.61 9.08 9.83
CA GLU A 136 -3.47 9.47 10.93
C GLU A 136 -4.96 9.26 10.59
N ARG A 137 -5.39 9.71 9.42
CA ARG A 137 -6.78 9.52 8.95
C ARG A 137 -7.14 8.04 8.84
N ALA A 138 -6.25 7.23 8.29
CA ALA A 138 -6.46 5.79 8.19
C ALA A 138 -6.55 5.13 9.58
N ALA A 139 -5.70 5.52 10.53
CA ALA A 139 -5.76 5.04 11.90
C ALA A 139 -7.06 5.46 12.60
N LYS A 140 -7.49 6.73 12.46
CA LYS A 140 -8.75 7.23 13.01
C LYS A 140 -9.97 6.51 12.42
N TYR A 141 -9.99 6.33 11.10
CA TYR A 141 -11.04 5.57 10.40
C TYR A 141 -11.15 4.16 10.97
N PHE A 142 -10.02 3.48 11.12
CA PHE A 142 -9.97 2.16 11.71
C PHE A 142 -10.61 2.14 13.11
N PHE A 143 -10.18 3.01 14.02
CA PHE A 143 -10.70 3.06 15.37
C PHE A 143 -12.21 3.31 15.44
N ARG A 144 -12.73 4.22 14.62
CA ARG A 144 -14.17 4.52 14.54
C ARG A 144 -14.99 3.31 14.11
N ASN A 145 -14.53 2.61 13.07
CA ASN A 145 -15.29 1.50 12.48
C ASN A 145 -15.18 0.19 13.27
N TYR A 146 -14.18 0.05 14.11
CA TYR A 146 -13.95 -1.20 14.84
C TYR A 146 -14.33 -1.13 16.33
N ARG A 147 -15.09 -0.09 16.72
CA ARG A 147 -15.56 0.12 18.10
C ARG A 147 -14.46 0.00 19.17
N CYS A 148 -13.21 0.26 18.78
CA CYS A 148 -12.09 0.31 19.74
C CYS A 148 -11.98 1.68 20.40
N TRP A 149 -12.89 2.58 20.07
CA TRP A 149 -12.89 3.95 20.50
C TRP A 149 -13.71 4.07 21.78
N ALA A 150 -13.07 4.12 22.92
CA ALA A 150 -13.68 4.74 24.08
C ALA A 150 -13.72 6.26 23.83
N GLU A 151 -14.66 6.97 24.45
CA GLU A 151 -14.89 8.41 24.29
C GLU A 151 -13.73 9.29 24.79
N GLY A 152 -12.51 8.97 24.36
CA GLY A 152 -11.33 9.76 24.66
C GLY A 152 -11.09 10.82 23.59
N LYS A 153 -10.76 12.04 24.01
CA LYS A 153 -10.48 13.15 23.09
C LYS A 153 -9.05 13.09 22.53
N ASP A 154 -8.15 12.40 23.23
CA ASP A 154 -6.74 12.34 22.91
C ASP A 154 -6.33 10.94 22.45
N TYR A 155 -5.32 10.89 21.63
CA TYR A 155 -4.75 9.62 21.17
C TYR A 155 -3.24 9.76 20.97
N GLU A 156 -2.57 8.64 20.98
CA GLU A 156 -1.16 8.53 20.66
C GLU A 156 -0.94 7.48 19.57
N LEU A 157 0.07 7.69 18.76
CA LEU A 157 0.52 6.76 17.73
C LEU A 157 1.96 6.35 17.98
N VAL A 158 2.28 5.09 17.71
CA VAL A 158 3.65 4.61 17.63
C VAL A 158 3.83 3.87 16.31
N LEU A 159 4.70 4.38 15.48
CA LEU A 159 5.16 3.70 14.30
C LEU A 159 6.44 2.95 14.64
N VAL A 160 6.44 1.65 14.43
CA VAL A 160 7.61 0.79 14.58
C VAL A 160 8.07 0.36 13.20
N THR A 161 9.32 0.64 12.85
CA THR A 161 9.92 0.18 11.61
C THR A 161 11.03 -0.81 11.91
N LYS A 162 11.12 -1.87 11.13
CA LYS A 162 12.21 -2.83 11.20
C LYS A 162 12.93 -2.85 9.85
N ALA A 163 14.20 -2.47 9.87
CA ALA A 163 15.05 -2.46 8.69
C ALA A 163 16.43 -3.04 9.06
N SER A 164 16.94 -3.96 8.24
CA SER A 164 18.28 -4.56 8.43
C SER A 164 18.53 -5.09 9.86
N GLY A 165 17.50 -5.71 10.46
CA GLY A 165 17.58 -6.26 11.82
C GLY A 165 17.43 -5.24 12.95
N LYS A 166 17.45 -3.95 12.67
CA LYS A 166 17.25 -2.89 13.66
C LYS A 166 15.78 -2.47 13.72
N ARG A 167 15.33 -2.05 14.91
CA ARG A 167 13.99 -1.48 15.12
C ARG A 167 14.12 -0.01 15.44
N TYR A 168 13.29 0.81 14.82
CA TYR A 168 13.18 2.24 15.10
C TYR A 168 11.75 2.55 15.53
N PHE A 169 11.60 3.45 16.50
CA PHE A 169 10.35 3.83 17.11
C PHE A 169 10.11 5.32 16.91
N TYR A 170 8.95 5.66 16.37
CA TYR A 170 8.50 7.04 16.20
C TYR A 170 7.24 7.23 17.03
N TYR A 171 7.36 7.99 18.12
CA TYR A 171 6.26 8.25 19.05
C TYR A 171 5.63 9.59 18.72
N PHE A 172 4.32 9.61 18.53
CA PHE A 172 3.52 10.81 18.31
C PHE A 172 2.55 10.94 19.49
N LYS A 173 2.80 11.92 20.34
CA LYS A 173 2.08 12.15 21.61
C LYS A 173 1.14 13.33 21.48
N ASN A 174 0.19 13.43 22.44
CA ASN A 174 -0.71 14.56 22.61
C ASN A 174 -1.47 14.94 21.34
N LEU A 175 -1.88 13.94 20.57
CA LEU A 175 -2.67 14.15 19.38
C LEU A 175 -4.14 14.29 19.76
N SER A 176 -4.81 15.35 19.29
CA SER A 176 -6.24 15.56 19.53
C SER A 176 -7.08 15.06 18.36
N LEU A 177 -8.31 14.68 18.66
CA LEU A 177 -9.32 14.23 17.69
C LEU A 177 -10.07 15.37 17.00
N LEU A 178 -9.92 16.58 17.52
CA LEU A 178 -10.56 17.79 17.01
C LEU A 178 -9.95 18.22 15.67
#